data_e142f6f188b9cc08f4162dfdec806e6b
#
_entry.id   e142f6f188b9cc08f4162dfdec806e6b
#
_cell.length_a   1.000
_cell.length_b   1.000
_cell.length_c   1.000
_cell.angle_alpha   90.00
_cell.angle_beta   90.00
_cell.angle_gamma   90.00
#
_symmetry.space_group_name_H-M   'P 1'
#
loop_
_entity.id
_entity.type
_entity.pdbx_description
1 polymer ?
#
loop_
_entity_poly.entity_id
_entity_poly.type
_entity_poly.pdbx_seq_one_letter_code
_entity_poly.pdbx_strand_id
1 'polypeptide(L)'
;MAEKLNHLDIAPTFVNSALFNEEAMNYLRSGDHEDDRYYTSAPIGTGTHKEYWDEQERRCREGYTVGGIRITGVHYFYINFCRIKVTVKEGKLERKIFSFPKFLDVDYYFFHEVEKARENGEGIIVAKSRRKGFSFKTGALVAHQYTFYRNSISIIGAYLEAYSGATMAMVLEMLNFNDHKTDFGKARLRDKQEHIISGFIEDNVKMGFKSEVFRLTFKDNFSAAIGKTADLMLFEEAG
;
A
#
# COMPACT_ATOMS: atom_id res chain seq x y z
N MET A 1 15.70 26.89 -17.16
CA MET A 1 15.41 27.34 -15.79
C MET A 1 14.27 26.44 -15.30
N ALA A 2 14.54 25.46 -14.47
CA ALA A 2 13.48 24.67 -13.88
C ALA A 2 12.69 25.59 -12.93
N GLU A 3 11.42 25.80 -13.20
CA GLU A 3 10.51 26.42 -12.25
C GLU A 3 10.62 25.66 -10.94
N LYS A 4 11.10 26.31 -9.91
CA LYS A 4 11.00 25.78 -8.55
C LYS A 4 9.50 25.70 -8.24
N LEU A 5 8.94 24.51 -8.32
CA LEU A 5 7.64 24.22 -7.75
C LEU A 5 7.65 24.73 -6.30
N ASN A 6 6.88 25.78 -6.06
CA ASN A 6 6.81 26.37 -4.74
C ASN A 6 5.89 25.49 -3.92
N HIS A 7 6.48 24.48 -3.26
CA HIS A 7 5.75 23.48 -2.44
C HIS A 7 4.87 24.11 -1.36
N LEU A 8 5.07 25.40 -1.07
CA LEU A 8 4.27 26.15 -0.11
C LEU A 8 2.89 26.54 -0.65
N ASP A 9 2.70 26.57 -1.97
CA ASP A 9 1.43 26.96 -2.59
C ASP A 9 0.39 25.85 -2.53
N ILE A 10 0.80 24.62 -2.18
CA ILE A 10 -0.09 23.45 -2.06
C ILE A 10 -0.53 23.21 -0.60
N ALA A 11 0.20 23.75 0.37
CA ALA A 11 -0.09 23.55 1.80
C ALA A 11 -1.54 23.94 2.21
N PRO A 12 -2.14 25.03 1.72
CA PRO A 12 -3.54 25.38 2.05
C PRO A 12 -4.58 24.38 1.58
N THR A 13 -4.24 23.54 0.58
CA THR A 13 -5.15 22.57 -0.02
C THR A 13 -5.36 21.35 0.85
N PHE A 14 -4.46 21.04 1.78
CA PHE A 14 -4.57 19.90 2.69
C PHE A 14 -5.44 20.15 3.92
N VAL A 15 -6.01 21.36 4.07
CA VAL A 15 -6.94 21.67 5.16
C VAL A 15 -8.16 20.74 5.16
N ASN A 16 -8.58 20.25 3.99
CA ASN A 16 -9.71 19.34 3.82
C ASN A 16 -9.26 17.87 3.60
N SER A 17 -8.10 17.50 4.08
CA SER A 17 -7.55 16.16 3.90
C SER A 17 -8.45 15.03 4.43
N ALA A 18 -9.33 15.32 5.39
CA ALA A 18 -10.32 14.37 5.90
C ALA A 18 -11.27 13.84 4.81
N LEU A 19 -11.49 14.58 3.73
CA LEU A 19 -12.35 14.16 2.63
C LEU A 19 -11.76 12.97 1.84
N PHE A 20 -10.44 12.75 1.93
CA PHE A 20 -9.76 11.65 1.23
C PHE A 20 -9.77 10.33 2.01
N ASN A 21 -10.08 10.34 3.30
CA ASN A 21 -10.05 9.17 4.17
C ASN A 21 -11.41 8.91 4.85
N GLU A 22 -12.49 9.12 4.12
CA GLU A 22 -13.85 8.92 4.63
C GLU A 22 -14.09 7.46 5.05
N GLU A 23 -13.66 6.51 4.24
CA GLU A 23 -13.82 5.08 4.50
C GLU A 23 -13.06 4.65 5.76
N ALA A 24 -11.81 5.07 5.90
CA ALA A 24 -11.00 4.80 7.08
C ALA A 24 -11.63 5.43 8.34
N MET A 25 -12.22 6.61 8.22
CA MET A 25 -12.93 7.27 9.34
C MET A 25 -14.20 6.53 9.72
N ASN A 26 -14.95 6.00 8.76
CA ASN A 26 -16.12 5.19 9.02
C ASN A 26 -15.74 3.88 9.75
N TYR A 27 -14.69 3.21 9.31
CA TYR A 27 -14.14 2.05 9.99
C TYR A 27 -13.72 2.36 11.43
N LEU A 28 -13.01 3.46 11.66
CA LEU A 28 -12.58 3.87 12.99
C LEU A 28 -13.75 4.23 13.91
N ARG A 29 -14.81 4.82 13.37
CA ARG A 29 -16.02 5.17 14.11
C ARG A 29 -16.85 3.98 14.55
N SER A 30 -16.75 2.85 13.87
CA SER A 30 -17.47 1.64 14.28
C SER A 30 -17.06 1.17 15.68
N GLY A 31 -15.84 1.55 16.12
CA GLY A 31 -15.31 1.19 17.44
C GLY A 31 -14.95 -0.29 17.59
N ASP A 32 -15.36 -1.11 16.66
CA ASP A 32 -15.12 -2.54 16.66
C ASP A 32 -14.29 -2.93 15.43
N HIS A 33 -12.98 -2.94 15.61
CA HIS A 33 -12.02 -3.25 14.54
C HIS A 33 -11.94 -4.75 14.20
N GLU A 34 -12.62 -5.57 14.95
CA GLU A 34 -12.77 -7.01 14.69
C GLU A 34 -14.06 -7.33 13.95
N ASP A 35 -15.03 -6.42 13.96
CA ASP A 35 -16.30 -6.55 13.26
C ASP A 35 -16.11 -6.45 11.73
N ASP A 36 -17.03 -7.03 11.00
CA ASP A 36 -17.04 -7.06 9.56
C ASP A 36 -17.71 -5.85 8.89
N ARG A 37 -18.20 -4.91 9.62
CA ARG A 37 -18.91 -3.72 9.13
C ARG A 37 -17.97 -2.53 9.04
N TYR A 38 -17.34 -2.27 7.91
CA TYR A 38 -16.36 -1.22 7.87
C TYR A 38 -16.63 -0.18 6.83
N TYR A 39 -16.78 -0.61 5.60
CA TYR A 39 -16.79 0.31 4.47
C TYR A 39 -18.20 0.53 3.93
N THR A 40 -19.05 -0.49 3.95
CA THR A 40 -20.42 -0.42 3.46
C THR A 40 -21.35 -1.30 4.27
N SER A 41 -22.58 -0.83 4.47
CA SER A 41 -23.66 -1.62 5.07
C SER A 41 -24.44 -2.42 4.04
N ALA A 42 -24.12 -2.30 2.76
CA ALA A 42 -24.80 -3.04 1.69
C ALA A 42 -24.53 -4.54 1.84
N PRO A 43 -25.57 -5.40 1.80
CA PRO A 43 -25.40 -6.84 1.93
C PRO A 43 -24.56 -7.42 0.81
N ILE A 44 -23.65 -8.34 1.15
CA ILE A 44 -22.79 -9.04 0.17
C ILE A 44 -23.66 -9.70 -0.91
N GLY A 45 -23.24 -9.58 -2.18
CA GLY A 45 -23.96 -10.14 -3.33
C GLY A 45 -25.04 -9.25 -3.91
N THR A 46 -25.32 -8.08 -3.33
CA THR A 46 -26.24 -7.10 -3.90
C THR A 46 -25.55 -6.19 -4.94
N GLY A 47 -26.36 -5.61 -5.85
CA GLY A 47 -25.84 -4.62 -6.81
C GLY A 47 -25.17 -3.43 -6.14
N THR A 48 -25.76 -2.89 -5.08
CA THR A 48 -25.22 -1.77 -4.30
C THR A 48 -23.87 -2.11 -3.66
N HIS A 49 -23.70 -3.34 -3.16
CA HIS A 49 -22.43 -3.79 -2.63
C HIS A 49 -21.35 -3.83 -3.73
N LYS A 50 -21.70 -4.38 -4.89
CA LYS A 50 -20.79 -4.44 -6.03
C LYS A 50 -20.43 -3.04 -6.54
N GLU A 51 -21.40 -2.14 -6.70
CA GLU A 51 -21.17 -0.75 -7.15
C GLU A 51 -20.24 0.00 -6.21
N TYR A 52 -20.39 -0.21 -4.88
CA TYR A 52 -19.50 0.37 -3.89
C TYR A 52 -18.05 -0.09 -4.10
N TRP A 53 -17.81 -1.41 -4.21
CA TRP A 53 -16.45 -1.94 -4.35
C TRP A 53 -15.83 -1.68 -5.72
N ASP A 54 -16.63 -1.66 -6.78
CA ASP A 54 -16.17 -1.25 -8.11
C ASP A 54 -15.66 0.21 -8.09
N GLU A 55 -16.36 1.11 -7.39
CA GLU A 55 -15.91 2.49 -7.22
C GLU A 55 -14.65 2.59 -6.36
N GLN A 56 -14.54 1.82 -5.27
CA GLN A 56 -13.33 1.79 -4.47
C GLN A 56 -12.13 1.26 -5.26
N GLU A 57 -12.32 0.20 -6.05
CA GLU A 57 -11.27 -0.30 -6.94
C GLU A 57 -10.86 0.75 -7.96
N ARG A 58 -11.81 1.44 -8.59
CA ARG A 58 -11.53 2.52 -9.52
C ARG A 58 -10.68 3.62 -8.87
N ARG A 59 -11.03 4.08 -7.66
CA ARG A 59 -10.25 5.08 -6.92
C ARG A 59 -8.84 4.60 -6.60
N CYS A 60 -8.69 3.34 -6.23
CA CYS A 60 -7.37 2.74 -5.97
C CYS A 60 -6.52 2.62 -7.24
N ARG A 61 -7.13 2.50 -8.42
CA ARG A 61 -6.40 2.40 -9.69
C ARG A 61 -6.09 3.76 -10.31
N GLU A 62 -7.07 4.65 -10.35
CA GLU A 62 -7.02 5.89 -11.13
C GLU A 62 -6.73 7.13 -10.27
N GLY A 63 -6.90 7.01 -8.97
CA GLY A 63 -6.86 8.12 -8.03
C GLY A 63 -8.24 8.67 -7.70
N TYR A 64 -8.25 9.61 -6.77
CA TYR A 64 -9.46 10.22 -6.26
C TYR A 64 -9.33 11.73 -6.21
N THR A 65 -10.36 12.41 -6.72
CA THR A 65 -10.40 13.88 -6.73
C THR A 65 -11.56 14.37 -5.88
N VAL A 66 -11.27 15.21 -4.92
CA VAL A 66 -12.26 15.90 -4.09
C VAL A 66 -11.79 17.31 -3.80
N GLY A 67 -12.72 18.28 -3.84
CA GLY A 67 -12.39 19.69 -3.61
C GLY A 67 -11.36 20.27 -4.62
N GLY A 68 -11.30 19.73 -5.84
CA GLY A 68 -10.34 20.16 -6.87
C GLY A 68 -8.93 19.60 -6.71
N ILE A 69 -8.70 18.73 -5.71
CA ILE A 69 -7.39 18.11 -5.47
C ILE A 69 -7.48 16.64 -5.83
N ARG A 70 -6.51 16.14 -6.59
CA ARG A 70 -6.35 14.73 -6.91
C ARG A 70 -5.27 14.11 -6.05
N ILE A 71 -5.55 12.95 -5.47
CA ILE A 71 -4.53 12.04 -4.95
C ILE A 71 -4.39 10.83 -5.87
N THR A 72 -3.21 10.22 -5.89
CA THR A 72 -2.95 9.03 -6.71
C THR A 72 -3.69 7.82 -6.18
N GLY A 73 -3.91 6.80 -7.01
CA GLY A 73 -4.59 5.58 -6.60
C GLY A 73 -3.88 4.86 -5.46
N VAL A 74 -2.55 4.84 -5.47
CA VAL A 74 -1.77 4.25 -4.37
C VAL A 74 -1.93 5.05 -3.08
N HIS A 75 -1.98 6.39 -3.16
CA HIS A 75 -2.20 7.23 -1.99
C HIS A 75 -3.58 6.99 -1.40
N TYR A 76 -4.62 6.91 -2.25
CA TYR A 76 -5.97 6.56 -1.82
C TYR A 76 -6.02 5.20 -1.12
N PHE A 77 -5.39 4.18 -1.71
CA PHE A 77 -5.27 2.85 -1.13
C PHE A 77 -4.54 2.89 0.22
N TYR A 78 -3.42 3.63 0.31
CA TYR A 78 -2.62 3.73 1.51
C TYR A 78 -3.42 4.27 2.71
N ILE A 79 -4.14 5.37 2.54
CA ILE A 79 -4.87 6.01 3.65
C ILE A 79 -6.17 5.29 4.02
N ASN A 80 -6.79 4.53 3.10
CA ASN A 80 -8.10 3.91 3.32
C ASN A 80 -8.05 2.39 3.53
N PHE A 81 -7.06 1.69 2.97
CA PHE A 81 -7.00 0.23 2.95
C PHE A 81 -5.71 -0.38 3.52
N CYS A 82 -4.79 0.45 4.02
CA CYS A 82 -3.57 -0.02 4.66
C CYS A 82 -3.58 0.30 6.15
N ARG A 83 -3.66 -0.72 6.99
CA ARG A 83 -3.43 -0.56 8.43
C ARG A 83 -1.94 -0.53 8.72
N ILE A 84 -1.52 0.42 9.55
CA ILE A 84 -0.12 0.58 9.98
C ILE A 84 -0.03 0.53 11.50
N LYS A 85 1.12 0.08 12.02
CA LYS A 85 1.43 0.17 13.45
C LYS A 85 1.83 1.59 13.82
N VAL A 86 1.05 2.21 14.69
CA VAL A 86 1.35 3.52 15.27
C VAL A 86 1.58 3.39 16.76
N THR A 87 2.46 4.26 17.31
CA THR A 87 2.68 4.34 18.75
C THR A 87 1.78 5.44 19.31
N VAL A 88 0.90 5.11 20.21
CA VAL A 88 0.08 6.06 20.97
C VAL A 88 0.62 6.18 22.38
N LYS A 89 0.57 7.40 22.94
CA LYS A 89 0.96 7.70 24.31
C LYS A 89 -0.29 7.93 25.13
N GLU A 90 -0.47 7.12 26.16
CA GLU A 90 -1.51 7.26 27.17
C GLU A 90 -0.83 7.62 28.51
N GLY A 91 -0.67 8.92 28.78
CA GLY A 91 0.11 9.39 29.91
C GLY A 91 1.60 9.04 29.78
N LYS A 92 2.11 8.21 30.70
CA LYS A 92 3.52 7.72 30.66
C LYS A 92 3.69 6.39 29.92
N LEU A 93 2.59 5.76 29.47
CA LEU A 93 2.63 4.48 28.77
C LEU A 93 2.65 4.71 27.27
N GLU A 94 3.48 3.94 26.58
CA GLU A 94 3.50 3.86 25.13
C GLU A 94 2.92 2.52 24.69
N ARG A 95 1.91 2.56 23.82
CA ARG A 95 1.25 1.38 23.28
C ARG A 95 1.31 1.43 21.75
N LYS A 96 1.57 0.28 21.13
CA LYS A 96 1.46 0.12 19.68
C LYS A 96 0.05 -0.37 19.33
N ILE A 97 -0.61 0.34 18.45
CA ILE A 97 -1.93 -0.05 17.92
C ILE A 97 -1.89 -0.07 16.41
N PHE A 98 -2.82 -0.80 15.79
CA PHE A 98 -3.10 -0.67 14.38
C PHE A 98 -4.04 0.50 14.14
N SER A 99 -3.74 1.30 13.12
CA SER A 99 -4.57 2.44 12.71
C SER A 99 -4.36 2.71 11.23
N PHE A 100 -5.26 3.47 10.64
CA PHE A 100 -5.06 3.98 9.28
C PHE A 100 -4.07 5.14 9.29
N PRO A 101 -3.26 5.29 8.20
CA PRO A 101 -2.37 6.43 8.06
C PRO A 101 -3.16 7.75 8.06
N LYS A 102 -2.58 8.78 8.68
CA LYS A 102 -3.07 10.13 8.50
C LYS A 102 -2.59 10.67 7.16
N PHE A 103 -3.38 11.53 6.55
CA PHE A 103 -2.94 12.29 5.38
C PHE A 103 -1.80 13.24 5.80
N LEU A 104 -0.66 13.14 5.12
CA LEU A 104 0.50 14.01 5.30
C LEU A 104 0.92 14.58 3.96
N ASP A 105 1.34 15.85 3.94
CA ASP A 105 1.80 16.53 2.73
C ASP A 105 2.96 15.77 2.07
N VAL A 106 3.89 15.25 2.87
CA VAL A 106 5.00 14.45 2.38
C VAL A 106 4.55 13.17 1.67
N ASP A 107 3.41 12.61 2.06
CA ASP A 107 2.83 11.42 1.41
C ASP A 107 2.24 11.79 0.05
N TYR A 108 1.56 12.94 -0.02
CA TYR A 108 1.04 13.49 -1.26
C TYR A 108 2.16 13.63 -2.31
N TYR A 109 3.23 14.32 -1.99
CA TYR A 109 4.37 14.50 -2.90
C TYR A 109 5.02 13.16 -3.27
N PHE A 110 5.27 12.31 -2.28
CA PHE A 110 5.89 11.03 -2.52
C PHE A 110 5.11 10.18 -3.52
N PHE A 111 3.81 10.00 -3.32
CA PHE A 111 3.00 9.17 -4.21
C PHE A 111 2.82 9.78 -5.60
N HIS A 112 2.79 11.12 -5.72
CA HIS A 112 2.76 11.78 -7.02
C HIS A 112 4.09 11.61 -7.78
N GLU A 113 5.22 11.74 -7.12
CA GLU A 113 6.53 11.51 -7.77
C GLU A 113 6.69 10.03 -8.16
N VAL A 114 6.15 9.09 -7.36
CA VAL A 114 6.12 7.67 -7.75
C VAL A 114 5.28 7.44 -9.00
N GLU A 115 4.08 8.02 -9.08
CA GLU A 115 3.20 7.91 -10.26
C GLU A 115 3.89 8.48 -11.50
N LYS A 116 4.44 9.68 -11.41
CA LYS A 116 5.17 10.35 -12.49
C LYS A 116 6.39 9.56 -12.97
N ALA A 117 7.20 9.06 -12.03
CA ALA A 117 8.36 8.24 -12.40
C ALA A 117 7.95 6.94 -13.10
N ARG A 118 6.84 6.32 -12.65
CA ARG A 118 6.30 5.13 -13.32
C ARG A 118 5.83 5.45 -14.75
N GLU A 119 5.16 6.58 -14.97
CA GLU A 119 4.72 7.01 -16.29
C GLU A 119 5.91 7.28 -17.23
N ASN A 120 7.00 7.82 -16.69
CA ASN A 120 8.22 8.11 -17.44
C ASN A 120 9.15 6.90 -17.59
N GLY A 121 8.91 5.77 -16.92
CA GLY A 121 9.84 4.65 -16.89
C GLY A 121 11.11 4.92 -16.08
N GLU A 122 11.03 5.79 -15.08
CA GLU A 122 12.14 6.23 -14.24
C GLU A 122 12.15 5.52 -12.87
N GLY A 123 13.33 5.46 -12.24
CA GLY A 123 13.48 5.03 -10.85
C GLY A 123 13.48 6.24 -9.89
N ILE A 124 13.13 6.00 -8.62
CA ILE A 124 13.15 7.00 -7.57
C ILE A 124 14.16 6.65 -6.49
N ILE A 125 14.97 7.63 -6.09
CA ILE A 125 15.80 7.55 -4.88
C ILE A 125 15.24 8.51 -3.85
N VAL A 126 14.93 7.98 -2.66
CA VAL A 126 14.37 8.75 -1.56
C VAL A 126 15.40 8.91 -0.44
N ALA A 127 15.92 10.12 -0.28
CA ALA A 127 16.72 10.49 0.90
C ALA A 127 15.77 10.93 2.02
N LYS A 128 15.83 10.26 3.16
CA LYS A 128 14.90 10.50 4.28
C LYS A 128 15.61 10.46 5.63
N SER A 129 15.10 11.20 6.60
CA SER A 129 15.44 10.99 8.00
C SER A 129 14.74 9.75 8.57
N ARG A 130 15.29 9.18 9.63
CA ARG A 130 14.69 8.01 10.32
C ARG A 130 13.30 8.33 10.88
N ARG A 131 12.47 7.29 11.04
CA ARG A 131 11.13 7.33 11.68
C ARG A 131 10.09 8.22 10.96
N LYS A 132 10.19 8.35 9.64
CA LYS A 132 9.18 9.08 8.81
C LYS A 132 8.14 8.17 8.16
N GLY A 133 8.05 6.89 8.58
CA GLY A 133 7.03 5.95 8.08
C GLY A 133 7.20 5.53 6.62
N PHE A 134 8.37 5.75 6.01
CA PHE A 134 8.56 5.42 4.60
C PHE A 134 8.39 3.94 4.29
N SER A 135 8.83 3.03 5.14
CA SER A 135 8.66 1.59 4.92
C SER A 135 7.18 1.17 4.87
N PHE A 136 6.27 1.89 5.53
CA PHE A 136 4.84 1.68 5.36
C PHE A 136 4.35 2.14 3.98
N LYS A 137 4.84 3.28 3.48
CA LYS A 137 4.48 3.82 2.16
C LYS A 137 5.00 2.92 1.04
N THR A 138 6.26 2.49 1.14
CA THR A 138 6.86 1.55 0.19
C THR A 138 6.22 0.18 0.26
N GLY A 139 5.86 -0.29 1.45
CA GLY A 139 5.03 -1.49 1.63
C GLY A 139 3.65 -1.36 0.97
N ALA A 140 3.03 -0.18 1.05
CA ALA A 140 1.75 0.08 0.38
C ALA A 140 1.87 0.07 -1.15
N LEU A 141 2.99 0.53 -1.73
CA LEU A 141 3.26 0.38 -3.18
C LEU A 141 3.24 -1.09 -3.59
N VAL A 142 3.92 -1.95 -2.83
CA VAL A 142 3.98 -3.39 -3.09
C VAL A 142 2.61 -4.05 -2.90
N ALA A 143 1.91 -3.74 -1.80
CA ALA A 143 0.57 -4.28 -1.54
C ALA A 143 -0.43 -3.85 -2.62
N HIS A 144 -0.38 -2.59 -3.05
CA HIS A 144 -1.20 -2.07 -4.14
C HIS A 144 -0.91 -2.79 -5.46
N GLN A 145 0.35 -2.94 -5.83
CA GLN A 145 0.77 -3.66 -7.04
C GLN A 145 0.23 -5.09 -7.03
N TYR A 146 0.40 -5.82 -5.91
CA TYR A 146 -0.11 -7.17 -5.74
C TYR A 146 -1.63 -7.25 -5.85
N THR A 147 -2.34 -6.29 -5.28
CA THR A 147 -3.81 -6.31 -5.18
C THR A 147 -4.50 -5.97 -6.50
N PHE A 148 -3.95 -5.03 -7.26
CA PHE A 148 -4.66 -4.46 -8.42
C PHE A 148 -4.07 -4.81 -9.79
N TYR A 149 -2.85 -5.38 -9.88
CA TYR A 149 -2.22 -5.71 -11.16
C TYR A 149 -2.01 -7.21 -11.31
N ARG A 150 -2.71 -7.81 -12.27
CA ARG A 150 -2.58 -9.24 -12.57
C ARG A 150 -1.20 -9.58 -13.13
N ASN A 151 -0.71 -10.77 -12.78
CA ASN A 151 0.59 -11.29 -13.21
C ASN A 151 1.77 -10.37 -12.87
N SER A 152 1.59 -9.44 -11.94
CA SER A 152 2.64 -8.51 -11.54
C SER A 152 3.64 -9.19 -10.60
N ILE A 153 4.88 -8.75 -10.69
CA ILE A 153 5.98 -9.22 -9.84
C ILE A 153 6.58 -8.03 -9.12
N SER A 154 6.58 -8.10 -7.78
CA SER A 154 7.23 -7.10 -6.92
C SER A 154 8.39 -7.73 -6.16
N ILE A 155 9.51 -7.04 -6.08
CA ILE A 155 10.71 -7.46 -5.34
C ILE A 155 11.00 -6.48 -4.23
N ILE A 156 11.12 -6.98 -3.00
CA ILE A 156 11.60 -6.24 -1.83
C ILE A 156 13.02 -6.70 -1.55
N GLY A 157 14.00 -5.88 -1.86
CA GLY A 157 15.41 -6.14 -1.68
C GLY A 157 16.03 -5.29 -0.57
N ALA A 158 16.97 -5.83 0.17
CA ALA A 158 17.80 -5.09 1.10
C ALA A 158 19.16 -5.78 1.27
N TYR A 159 20.17 -5.04 1.73
CA TYR A 159 21.45 -5.63 2.06
C TYR A 159 21.31 -6.67 3.20
N LEU A 160 20.63 -6.32 4.29
CA LEU A 160 20.36 -7.22 5.40
C LEU A 160 18.93 -7.77 5.35
N GLU A 161 18.80 -9.06 5.69
CA GLU A 161 17.51 -9.75 5.78
C GLU A 161 16.52 -9.05 6.70
N ALA A 162 16.99 -8.49 7.83
CA ALA A 162 16.15 -7.80 8.79
C ALA A 162 15.36 -6.63 8.17
N TYR A 163 15.93 -5.91 7.21
CA TYR A 163 15.27 -4.77 6.59
C TYR A 163 14.21 -5.22 5.57
N SER A 164 14.56 -6.11 4.63
CA SER A 164 13.59 -6.65 3.69
C SER A 164 12.47 -7.44 4.39
N GLY A 165 12.80 -8.15 5.46
CA GLY A 165 11.84 -8.88 6.29
C GLY A 165 10.86 -7.98 7.01
N ALA A 166 11.32 -6.83 7.55
CA ALA A 166 10.46 -5.87 8.21
C ALA A 166 9.43 -5.26 7.22
N THR A 167 9.87 -4.86 6.02
CA THR A 167 8.97 -4.33 5.00
C THR A 167 8.02 -5.40 4.49
N MET A 168 8.47 -6.63 4.28
CA MET A 168 7.61 -7.75 3.90
C MET A 168 6.53 -8.05 4.94
N ALA A 169 6.85 -7.96 6.23
CA ALA A 169 5.87 -8.11 7.31
C ALA A 169 4.81 -7.01 7.27
N MET A 170 5.17 -5.77 6.92
CA MET A 170 4.21 -4.68 6.72
C MET A 170 3.29 -4.94 5.52
N VAL A 171 3.83 -5.43 4.41
CA VAL A 171 3.05 -5.82 3.23
C VAL A 171 2.05 -6.93 3.59
N LEU A 172 2.50 -7.98 4.28
CA LEU A 172 1.64 -9.07 4.72
C LEU A 172 0.49 -8.59 5.60
N GLU A 173 0.76 -7.68 6.54
CA GLU A 173 -0.27 -7.09 7.40
C GLU A 173 -1.34 -6.33 6.59
N MET A 174 -0.92 -5.53 5.59
CA MET A 174 -1.83 -4.82 4.70
C MET A 174 -2.66 -5.79 3.86
N LEU A 175 -2.04 -6.83 3.31
CA LEU A 175 -2.74 -7.84 2.51
C LEU A 175 -3.71 -8.66 3.37
N ASN A 176 -3.32 -9.07 4.58
CA ASN A 176 -4.20 -9.78 5.51
C ASN A 176 -5.41 -8.94 5.89
N PHE A 177 -5.21 -7.64 6.14
CA PHE A 177 -6.32 -6.74 6.37
C PHE A 177 -7.29 -6.72 5.18
N ASN A 178 -6.78 -6.58 3.96
CA ASN A 178 -7.61 -6.54 2.76
C ASN A 178 -8.31 -7.88 2.49
N ASP A 179 -7.65 -9.02 2.73
CA ASP A 179 -8.25 -10.34 2.56
C ASP A 179 -9.46 -10.58 3.49
N HIS A 180 -9.46 -9.98 4.69
CA HIS A 180 -10.50 -10.21 5.69
C HIS A 180 -11.56 -9.09 5.75
N LYS A 181 -11.23 -7.89 5.32
CA LYS A 181 -12.02 -6.69 5.59
C LYS A 181 -12.50 -5.94 4.35
N THR A 182 -12.14 -6.40 3.17
CA THR A 182 -12.50 -5.77 1.89
C THR A 182 -12.80 -6.82 0.82
N ASP A 183 -13.41 -6.40 -0.30
CA ASP A 183 -13.54 -7.25 -1.49
C ASP A 183 -12.27 -7.29 -2.35
N PHE A 184 -11.18 -6.67 -1.91
CA PHE A 184 -9.89 -6.70 -2.60
C PHE A 184 -9.08 -7.97 -2.32
N GLY A 185 -9.52 -8.79 -1.38
CA GLY A 185 -8.85 -10.02 -0.97
C GLY A 185 -8.54 -10.94 -2.14
N LYS A 186 -7.39 -11.62 -2.06
CA LYS A 186 -6.95 -12.58 -3.08
C LYS A 186 -6.65 -13.92 -2.44
N ALA A 187 -7.20 -14.99 -3.03
CA ALA A 187 -6.75 -16.33 -2.67
C ALA A 187 -5.22 -16.43 -2.87
N ARG A 188 -4.54 -17.11 -1.96
CA ARG A 188 -3.09 -17.25 -1.97
C ARG A 188 -2.69 -18.69 -2.31
N LEU A 189 -1.99 -18.85 -3.42
CA LEU A 189 -1.36 -20.11 -3.83
C LEU A 189 -0.11 -20.41 -2.98
N ARG A 190 0.60 -19.35 -2.58
CA ARG A 190 1.76 -19.39 -1.70
C ARG A 190 1.70 -18.23 -0.72
N ASP A 191 1.87 -18.53 0.56
CA ASP A 191 1.84 -17.57 1.66
C ASP A 191 3.02 -17.83 2.60
N LYS A 192 4.20 -17.39 2.20
CA LYS A 192 5.44 -17.49 2.99
C LYS A 192 6.08 -16.11 3.10
N GLN A 193 6.79 -15.88 4.20
CA GLN A 193 7.45 -14.58 4.45
C GLN A 193 8.47 -14.18 3.36
N GLU A 194 8.98 -15.11 2.59
CA GLU A 194 9.92 -14.83 1.51
C GLU A 194 9.26 -14.69 0.16
N HIS A 195 8.03 -15.23 0.01
CA HIS A 195 7.37 -15.29 -1.28
C HIS A 195 5.87 -15.49 -1.14
N ILE A 196 5.10 -14.55 -1.67
CA ILE A 196 3.64 -14.59 -1.72
C ILE A 196 3.21 -14.69 -3.18
N ILE A 197 2.25 -15.55 -3.47
CA ILE A 197 1.64 -15.68 -4.81
C ILE A 197 0.14 -15.70 -4.65
N SER A 198 -0.56 -14.82 -5.38
CA SER A 198 -2.02 -14.86 -5.47
C SER A 198 -2.48 -15.87 -6.50
N GLY A 199 -3.55 -16.60 -6.18
CA GLY A 199 -4.15 -17.58 -7.08
C GLY A 199 -4.54 -18.87 -6.37
N PHE A 200 -4.92 -19.85 -7.16
CA PHE A 200 -5.30 -21.18 -6.73
C PHE A 200 -4.91 -22.21 -7.81
N ILE A 201 -5.01 -23.49 -7.48
CA ILE A 201 -4.79 -24.58 -8.43
C ILE A 201 -6.13 -25.18 -8.78
N GLU A 202 -6.40 -25.30 -10.08
CA GLU A 202 -7.54 -25.99 -10.65
C GLU A 202 -7.02 -26.89 -11.77
N ASP A 203 -7.38 -28.18 -11.75
CA ASP A 203 -6.92 -29.19 -12.72
C ASP A 203 -5.39 -29.19 -12.95
N ASN A 204 -4.61 -29.06 -11.88
CA ASN A 204 -3.15 -28.93 -11.90
C ASN A 204 -2.63 -27.66 -12.63
N VAL A 205 -3.49 -26.70 -12.94
CA VAL A 205 -3.12 -25.42 -13.55
C VAL A 205 -3.20 -24.31 -12.52
N LYS A 206 -2.19 -23.43 -12.50
CA LYS A 206 -2.22 -22.22 -11.68
C LYS A 206 -3.19 -21.22 -12.28
N MET A 207 -4.23 -20.93 -11.55
CA MET A 207 -5.31 -20.00 -11.93
C MET A 207 -5.36 -18.78 -11.00
N GLY A 208 -6.21 -17.81 -11.34
CA GLY A 208 -6.46 -16.63 -10.52
C GLY A 208 -5.65 -15.41 -10.92
N PHE A 209 -5.31 -14.59 -9.94
CA PHE A 209 -4.73 -13.26 -10.18
C PHE A 209 -3.24 -13.31 -10.54
N LYS A 210 -2.48 -14.22 -9.93
CA LYS A 210 -1.07 -14.54 -10.23
C LYS A 210 -0.07 -13.39 -9.99
N SER A 211 -0.40 -12.43 -9.15
CA SER A 211 0.58 -11.44 -8.71
C SER A 211 1.49 -12.05 -7.65
N GLU A 212 2.75 -11.60 -7.63
CA GLU A 212 3.80 -12.16 -6.78
C GLU A 212 4.57 -11.08 -6.03
N VAL A 213 5.00 -11.39 -4.81
CA VAL A 213 5.94 -10.58 -4.03
C VAL A 213 7.06 -11.46 -3.55
N PHE A 214 8.30 -11.09 -3.87
CA PHE A 214 9.52 -11.74 -3.39
C PHE A 214 10.27 -10.86 -2.42
N ARG A 215 10.87 -11.46 -1.41
CA ARG A 215 11.89 -10.84 -0.58
C ARG A 215 13.27 -11.35 -0.97
N LEU A 216 14.22 -10.45 -1.16
CA LEU A 216 15.62 -10.77 -1.46
C LEU A 216 16.58 -10.12 -0.48
N THR A 217 17.68 -10.81 -0.20
CA THR A 217 18.79 -10.32 0.63
C THR A 217 20.06 -10.37 -0.19
N PHE A 218 20.84 -9.29 -0.18
CA PHE A 218 22.02 -9.13 -1.02
C PHE A 218 23.34 -9.29 -0.28
N LYS A 219 23.37 -9.40 1.06
CA LYS A 219 24.58 -9.46 1.88
C LYS A 219 25.60 -10.51 1.38
N ASP A 220 25.13 -11.71 1.12
CA ASP A 220 25.99 -12.83 0.72
C ASP A 220 25.73 -13.29 -0.71
N ASN A 221 24.83 -12.62 -1.43
CA ASN A 221 24.44 -12.96 -2.80
C ASN A 221 24.01 -11.71 -3.59
N PHE A 222 24.98 -10.98 -4.09
CA PHE A 222 24.74 -9.79 -4.93
C PHE A 222 24.03 -10.12 -6.24
N SER A 223 24.07 -11.39 -6.66
CA SER A 223 23.43 -11.85 -7.89
C SER A 223 21.99 -12.32 -7.69
N ALA A 224 21.41 -12.22 -6.50
CA ALA A 224 20.09 -12.78 -6.18
C ALA A 224 18.95 -12.26 -7.08
N ALA A 225 19.10 -11.06 -7.64
CA ALA A 225 18.14 -10.47 -8.57
C ALA A 225 18.44 -10.73 -10.05
N ILE A 226 19.60 -11.29 -10.37
CA ILE A 226 19.98 -11.55 -11.79
C ILE A 226 19.00 -12.54 -12.40
N GLY A 227 18.48 -12.21 -13.59
CA GLY A 227 17.50 -13.00 -14.31
C GLY A 227 16.08 -12.93 -13.78
N LYS A 228 15.80 -12.10 -12.78
CA LYS A 228 14.42 -11.83 -12.30
C LYS A 228 13.90 -10.58 -12.97
N THR A 229 12.71 -10.68 -13.55
CA THR A 229 11.95 -9.53 -14.03
C THR A 229 10.99 -9.08 -12.93
N ALA A 230 10.86 -7.79 -12.74
CA ALA A 230 9.91 -7.21 -11.79
C ALA A 230 9.26 -5.96 -12.38
N ASP A 231 7.97 -5.79 -12.08
CA ASP A 231 7.22 -4.55 -12.39
C ASP A 231 7.49 -3.47 -11.35
N LEU A 232 7.84 -3.89 -10.13
CA LEU A 232 8.22 -3.02 -9.04
C LEU A 232 9.40 -3.61 -8.27
N MET A 233 10.48 -2.86 -8.16
CA MET A 233 11.63 -3.22 -7.34
C MET A 233 11.86 -2.16 -6.27
N LEU A 234 11.79 -2.57 -5.03
CA LEU A 234 12.01 -1.75 -3.86
C LEU A 234 13.33 -2.15 -3.19
N PHE A 235 14.24 -1.20 -3.02
CA PHE A 235 15.43 -1.36 -2.20
C PHE A 235 15.29 -0.60 -0.89
N GLU A 236 15.33 -1.33 0.22
CA GLU A 236 15.33 -0.75 1.57
C GLU A 236 16.77 -0.58 2.07
N GLU A 237 17.02 0.58 2.69
CA GLU A 237 18.34 0.92 3.28
C GLU A 237 19.48 0.73 2.25
N ALA A 238 19.37 1.42 1.09
CA ALA A 238 20.32 1.33 -0.02
C ALA A 238 21.64 2.09 0.23
N GLY A 239 21.84 2.70 1.41
CA GLY A 239 23.02 3.49 1.77
C GLY A 239 23.79 2.92 2.94
#